data_15104529f752dd0279edcebc768dd6b9
#
_entry.id   15104529f752dd0279edcebc768dd6b9
#
_cell.length_a   1.000
_cell.length_b   1.000
_cell.length_c   1.000
_cell.angle_alpha   90.00
_cell.angle_beta   90.00
_cell.angle_gamma   90.00
#
_symmetry.space_group_name_H-M   'P 1'
#
loop_
_entity.id
_entity.type
_entity.pdbx_description
1 polymer ?
#
loop_
_entity_poly.entity_id
_entity_poly.type
_entity_poly.pdbx_seq_one_letter_code
_entity_poly.pdbx_strand_id
1 'polypeptide(L)'
;MGIRVLKGGMLTTVQDLGRTGYQSQGFGVAGVMDVRSFKIANLLLDNPENEAVLEFTLMGPTLQFTSETIIAVTGGDFLPHVNGKPVSMYTAIYMHKGDVLEFKGSRTGSRGYIAFSSYLDIPVVMGSRSTNLKCSLGGFKGRRLKDGDYIGFRIKRRYLPYFLSRTLDLDEFDQEEVTLRLVMGPQDRAFTKAGRETFLNEEYVVTSDFDRMG
;
A
#
# COMPACT_ATOMS: atom_id res chain seq x y z
N MET A 1 -13.55 -17.64 -3.04
CA MET A 1 -12.12 -17.49 -2.69
C MET A 1 -11.87 -16.01 -2.55
N GLY A 2 -11.24 -15.58 -1.47
CA GLY A 2 -10.98 -14.15 -1.23
C GLY A 2 -10.67 -13.84 0.21
N ILE A 3 -10.83 -12.57 0.57
CA ILE A 3 -10.69 -12.04 1.93
C ILE A 3 -11.98 -11.35 2.38
N ARG A 4 -12.29 -11.49 3.66
CA ARG A 4 -13.33 -10.72 4.35
C ARG A 4 -12.67 -9.68 5.23
N VAL A 5 -13.08 -8.46 5.14
CA VAL A 5 -12.62 -7.36 5.99
C VAL A 5 -13.39 -7.41 7.30
N LEU A 6 -12.74 -7.80 8.38
CA LEU A 6 -13.34 -7.79 9.72
C LEU A 6 -13.28 -6.37 10.31
N LYS A 7 -12.16 -5.66 10.07
CA LYS A 7 -11.98 -4.23 10.38
C LYS A 7 -11.27 -3.55 9.22
N GLY A 8 -11.77 -2.41 8.77
CA GLY A 8 -11.22 -1.67 7.63
C GLY A 8 -9.90 -0.95 7.91
N GLY A 9 -9.50 -0.83 9.17
CA GLY A 9 -8.38 0.02 9.58
C GLY A 9 -8.70 1.51 9.46
N MET A 10 -7.69 2.34 9.66
CA MET A 10 -7.86 3.80 9.58
C MET A 10 -8.18 4.24 8.15
N LEU A 11 -7.34 3.82 7.20
CA LEU A 11 -7.51 4.07 5.78
C LEU A 11 -6.86 2.92 4.99
N THR A 12 -7.67 2.02 4.47
CA THR A 12 -7.22 0.91 3.61
C THR A 12 -7.86 1.03 2.25
N THR A 13 -7.04 1.04 1.20
CA THR A 13 -7.48 1.13 -0.21
C THR A 13 -6.74 0.12 -1.06
N VAL A 14 -7.33 -0.24 -2.20
CA VAL A 14 -6.64 -0.99 -3.25
C VAL A 14 -5.79 -0.01 -4.05
N GLN A 15 -4.52 -0.33 -4.26
CA GLN A 15 -3.60 0.50 -5.02
C GLN A 15 -2.72 -0.36 -5.94
N ASP A 16 -2.36 0.21 -7.10
CA ASP A 16 -1.30 -0.20 -8.01
C ASP A 16 -0.39 1.02 -8.30
N LEU A 17 0.37 1.06 -9.37
CA LEU A 17 1.20 2.23 -9.73
C LEU A 17 0.39 3.46 -10.19
N GLY A 18 -0.93 3.33 -10.26
CA GLY A 18 -1.85 4.42 -10.63
C GLY A 18 -2.17 4.50 -12.11
N ARG A 19 -3.09 5.42 -12.44
CA ARG A 19 -3.56 5.69 -13.81
C ARG A 19 -2.88 6.90 -14.41
N THR A 20 -2.05 6.66 -15.41
CA THR A 20 -1.34 7.70 -16.15
C THR A 20 -2.07 8.07 -17.44
N GLY A 21 -1.89 9.31 -17.93
CA GLY A 21 -2.43 9.75 -19.20
C GLY A 21 -3.81 10.42 -19.15
N TYR A 22 -4.42 10.55 -17.96
CA TYR A 22 -5.76 11.11 -17.80
C TYR A 22 -5.80 12.44 -17.04
N GLN A 23 -4.63 13.03 -16.72
CA GLN A 23 -4.54 14.28 -15.96
C GLN A 23 -5.17 15.46 -16.72
N SER A 24 -5.06 15.48 -18.05
CA SER A 24 -5.71 16.51 -18.89
C SER A 24 -7.24 16.47 -18.83
N GLN A 25 -7.81 15.34 -18.39
CA GLN A 25 -9.25 15.15 -18.19
C GLN A 25 -9.67 15.36 -16.73
N GLY A 26 -8.75 15.83 -15.86
CA GLY A 26 -9.01 16.11 -14.45
C GLY A 26 -8.85 14.90 -13.53
N PHE A 27 -8.39 13.75 -14.02
CA PHE A 27 -8.16 12.56 -13.17
C PHE A 27 -6.71 12.51 -12.68
N GLY A 28 -6.53 12.58 -11.37
CA GLY A 28 -5.20 12.36 -10.76
C GLY A 28 -4.73 10.91 -10.92
N VAL A 29 -3.42 10.73 -10.90
CA VAL A 29 -2.79 9.42 -11.09
C VAL A 29 -3.24 8.42 -10.01
N ALA A 30 -3.44 8.86 -8.77
CA ALA A 30 -3.60 8.00 -7.60
C ALA A 30 -2.37 7.06 -7.45
N GLY A 31 -2.57 5.81 -7.05
CA GLY A 31 -1.47 4.85 -6.93
C GLY A 31 -0.86 4.81 -5.53
N VAL A 32 0.10 3.91 -5.37
CA VAL A 32 0.79 3.68 -4.09
C VAL A 32 1.62 4.89 -3.68
N MET A 33 1.76 5.10 -2.37
CA MET A 33 2.56 6.17 -1.80
C MET A 33 4.05 5.81 -1.77
N ASP A 34 4.39 4.59 -1.37
CA ASP A 34 5.75 4.05 -1.35
C ASP A 34 5.89 2.97 -2.44
N VAL A 35 6.41 3.40 -3.58
CA VAL A 35 6.61 2.53 -4.75
C VAL A 35 7.61 1.42 -4.46
N ARG A 36 8.64 1.66 -3.62
CA ARG A 36 9.66 0.67 -3.29
C ARG A 36 9.04 -0.49 -2.51
N SER A 37 8.37 -0.20 -1.40
CA SER A 37 7.73 -1.23 -0.57
C SER A 37 6.65 -1.99 -1.33
N PHE A 38 5.88 -1.31 -2.16
CA PHE A 38 4.89 -1.93 -3.05
C PHE A 38 5.52 -2.95 -4.02
N LYS A 39 6.61 -2.57 -4.71
CA LYS A 39 7.31 -3.46 -5.63
C LYS A 39 7.92 -4.66 -4.92
N ILE A 40 8.51 -4.45 -3.73
CA ILE A 40 9.06 -5.54 -2.91
C ILE A 40 7.96 -6.53 -2.51
N ALA A 41 6.77 -6.05 -2.11
CA ALA A 41 5.65 -6.92 -1.76
C ALA A 41 5.25 -7.84 -2.92
N ASN A 42 5.18 -7.30 -4.14
CA ASN A 42 4.86 -8.07 -5.34
C ASN A 42 6.01 -9.01 -5.73
N LEU A 43 7.26 -8.56 -5.66
CA LEU A 43 8.45 -9.36 -5.96
C LEU A 43 8.58 -10.59 -5.05
N LEU A 44 8.32 -10.44 -3.76
CA LEU A 44 8.33 -11.56 -2.79
C LEU A 44 7.35 -12.68 -3.18
N LEU A 45 6.31 -12.37 -3.94
CA LEU A 45 5.28 -13.31 -4.37
C LEU A 45 5.36 -13.72 -5.85
N ASP A 46 6.41 -13.32 -6.58
CA ASP A 46 6.51 -13.47 -8.05
C ASP A 46 5.28 -12.90 -8.78
N ASN A 47 4.67 -11.87 -8.23
CA ASN A 47 3.59 -11.17 -8.89
C ASN A 47 4.14 -10.27 -10.01
N PRO A 48 3.32 -9.92 -11.03
CA PRO A 48 3.64 -8.79 -11.90
C PRO A 48 3.95 -7.54 -11.07
N GLU A 49 4.93 -6.76 -11.50
CA GLU A 49 5.39 -5.57 -10.74
C GLU A 49 4.27 -4.59 -10.38
N ASN A 50 3.28 -4.44 -11.27
CA ASN A 50 2.12 -3.57 -11.08
C ASN A 50 0.86 -4.31 -10.62
N GLU A 51 0.98 -5.47 -9.95
CA GLU A 51 -0.22 -6.14 -9.42
C GLU A 51 -0.76 -5.39 -8.22
N ALA A 52 -2.09 -5.25 -8.17
CA ALA A 52 -2.76 -4.47 -7.14
C ALA A 52 -2.63 -5.10 -5.74
N VAL A 53 -2.39 -4.24 -4.77
CA VAL A 53 -2.24 -4.58 -3.34
C VAL A 53 -3.24 -3.81 -2.49
N LEU A 54 -3.35 -4.15 -1.22
CA LEU A 54 -3.94 -3.24 -0.23
C LEU A 54 -2.85 -2.33 0.33
N GLU A 55 -3.07 -1.02 0.24
CA GLU A 55 -2.30 0.00 0.96
C GLU A 55 -3.10 0.45 2.17
N PHE A 56 -2.46 0.52 3.35
CA PHE A 56 -3.10 1.04 4.55
C PHE A 56 -2.24 2.09 5.26
N THR A 57 -2.92 2.92 6.08
CA THR A 57 -2.30 4.03 6.81
C THR A 57 -2.39 3.76 8.31
N LEU A 58 -1.25 3.85 9.01
CA LEU A 58 -1.06 3.74 10.47
C LEU A 58 -1.67 2.49 11.10
N MET A 59 -2.99 2.38 11.12
CA MET A 59 -3.70 1.21 11.64
C MET A 59 -4.17 0.33 10.48
N GLY A 60 -3.54 -0.84 10.34
CA GLY A 60 -3.87 -1.79 9.28
C GLY A 60 -5.24 -2.45 9.44
N PRO A 61 -5.77 -3.08 8.39
CA PRO A 61 -7.03 -3.81 8.43
C PRO A 61 -6.90 -5.12 9.20
N THR A 62 -8.02 -5.65 9.68
CA THR A 62 -8.14 -7.05 10.12
C THR A 62 -8.83 -7.83 9.01
N LEU A 63 -8.14 -8.84 8.46
CA LEU A 63 -8.59 -9.60 7.30
C LEU A 63 -8.74 -11.08 7.65
N GLN A 64 -9.90 -11.67 7.35
CA GLN A 64 -10.10 -13.10 7.40
C GLN A 64 -9.99 -13.71 5.99
N PHE A 65 -9.18 -14.76 5.85
CA PHE A 65 -8.98 -15.46 4.58
C PHE A 65 -10.05 -16.54 4.39
N THR A 66 -10.77 -16.49 3.27
CA THR A 66 -11.81 -17.48 2.94
C THR A 66 -11.28 -18.60 2.04
N SER A 67 -10.02 -18.55 1.65
CA SER A 67 -9.29 -19.56 0.90
C SER A 67 -7.80 -19.42 1.13
N GLU A 68 -7.04 -20.45 0.79
CA GLU A 68 -5.59 -20.42 0.86
C GLU A 68 -5.00 -19.40 -0.13
N THR A 69 -3.97 -18.71 0.30
CA THR A 69 -3.14 -17.81 -0.52
C THR A 69 -1.77 -17.63 0.14
N ILE A 70 -0.85 -16.98 -0.54
CA ILE A 70 0.39 -16.48 0.06
C ILE A 70 0.31 -14.95 0.03
N ILE A 71 0.73 -14.32 1.10
CA ILE A 71 0.79 -12.86 1.22
C ILE A 71 2.21 -12.40 1.50
N ALA A 72 2.48 -11.13 1.24
CA ALA A 72 3.63 -10.41 1.76
C ALA A 72 3.17 -9.09 2.35
N VAL A 73 3.70 -8.74 3.52
CA VAL A 73 3.45 -7.46 4.19
C VAL A 73 4.73 -6.64 4.17
N THR A 74 4.66 -5.41 3.67
CA THR A 74 5.81 -4.49 3.53
C THR A 74 5.40 -3.07 3.94
N GLY A 75 6.33 -2.11 3.88
CA GLY A 75 6.13 -0.73 4.31
C GLY A 75 6.80 -0.45 5.65
N GLY A 76 6.23 0.40 6.49
CA GLY A 76 6.73 0.63 7.84
C GLY A 76 6.58 -0.60 8.75
N ASP A 77 7.10 -0.55 9.97
CA ASP A 77 7.00 -1.66 10.94
C ASP A 77 5.64 -1.65 11.65
N PHE A 78 4.73 -2.53 11.21
CA PHE A 78 3.32 -2.55 11.65
C PHE A 78 2.95 -3.72 12.56
N LEU A 79 3.89 -4.52 13.01
CA LEU A 79 3.65 -5.65 13.92
C LEU A 79 2.51 -6.57 13.46
N PRO A 80 2.62 -7.20 12.26
CA PRO A 80 1.59 -8.10 11.78
C PRO A 80 1.49 -9.37 12.63
N HIS A 81 0.26 -9.86 12.82
CA HIS A 81 -0.05 -11.11 13.53
C HIS A 81 -1.00 -11.96 12.69
N VAL A 82 -0.75 -13.25 12.66
CA VAL A 82 -1.67 -14.24 12.10
C VAL A 82 -2.21 -15.11 13.24
N ASN A 83 -3.53 -15.11 13.41
CA ASN A 83 -4.20 -15.83 14.51
C ASN A 83 -3.60 -15.50 15.90
N GLY A 84 -3.29 -14.22 16.13
CA GLY A 84 -2.68 -13.72 17.36
C GLY A 84 -1.18 -13.98 17.53
N LYS A 85 -0.53 -14.69 16.59
CA LYS A 85 0.91 -14.95 16.62
C LYS A 85 1.66 -13.94 15.74
N PRO A 86 2.76 -13.35 16.21
CA PRO A 86 3.54 -12.41 15.41
C PRO A 86 4.14 -13.11 14.19
N VAL A 87 4.18 -12.40 13.07
CA VAL A 87 4.81 -12.83 11.82
C VAL A 87 5.73 -11.73 11.31
N SER A 88 6.76 -12.11 10.55
CA SER A 88 7.74 -11.15 10.03
C SER A 88 7.15 -10.36 8.86
N MET A 89 7.49 -9.07 8.81
CA MET A 89 7.33 -8.26 7.61
C MET A 89 8.37 -8.67 6.56
N TYR A 90 8.17 -8.23 5.32
CA TYR A 90 9.06 -8.51 4.19
C TYR A 90 9.35 -10.00 3.97
N THR A 91 8.39 -10.84 4.31
CA THR A 91 8.47 -12.30 4.18
C THR A 91 7.20 -12.82 3.49
N ALA A 92 7.35 -13.85 2.66
CA ALA A 92 6.21 -14.58 2.10
C ALA A 92 5.55 -15.43 3.21
N ILE A 93 4.27 -15.19 3.47
CA ILE A 93 3.50 -15.83 4.54
C ILE A 93 2.38 -16.67 3.94
N TYR A 94 2.32 -17.95 4.27
CA TYR A 94 1.21 -18.81 3.86
C TYR A 94 0.00 -18.59 4.74
N MET A 95 -1.14 -18.34 4.11
CA MET A 95 -2.44 -18.15 4.78
C MET A 95 -3.36 -19.31 4.44
N HIS A 96 -3.88 -19.96 5.47
CA HIS A 96 -4.92 -21.00 5.34
C HIS A 96 -6.32 -20.38 5.31
N LYS A 97 -7.27 -21.15 4.83
CA LYS A 97 -8.69 -20.78 4.96
C LYS A 97 -9.07 -20.67 6.45
N GLY A 98 -9.63 -19.55 6.82
CA GLY A 98 -10.03 -19.24 8.20
C GLY A 98 -9.03 -18.36 8.96
N ASP A 99 -7.76 -18.30 8.51
CA ASP A 99 -6.74 -17.45 9.16
C ASP A 99 -7.16 -15.99 9.19
N VAL A 100 -6.71 -15.30 10.24
CA VAL A 100 -6.95 -13.88 10.45
C VAL A 100 -5.61 -13.15 10.54
N LEU A 101 -5.40 -12.19 9.63
CA LEU A 101 -4.30 -11.24 9.68
C LEU A 101 -4.77 -9.98 10.40
N GLU A 102 -4.00 -9.53 11.37
CA GLU A 102 -4.24 -8.27 12.10
C GLU A 102 -2.93 -7.54 12.36
N PHE A 103 -3.01 -6.25 12.71
CA PHE A 103 -1.87 -5.40 13.01
C PHE A 103 -2.02 -4.83 14.42
N LYS A 104 -0.95 -4.86 15.23
CA LYS A 104 -0.98 -4.38 16.64
C LYS A 104 -0.56 -2.92 16.79
N GLY A 105 -0.20 -2.26 15.71
CA GLY A 105 0.21 -0.86 15.68
C GLY A 105 1.34 -0.62 14.69
N SER A 106 1.88 0.58 14.70
CA SER A 106 3.07 0.97 13.95
C SER A 106 4.16 1.39 14.92
N ARG A 107 5.37 0.86 14.76
CA ARG A 107 6.57 1.36 15.44
C ARG A 107 7.18 2.49 14.64
N THR A 108 7.29 2.31 13.32
CA THR A 108 7.85 3.29 12.40
C THR A 108 7.09 3.28 11.09
N GLY A 109 7.12 4.41 10.38
CA GLY A 109 6.47 4.56 9.10
C GLY A 109 4.95 4.74 9.19
N SER A 110 4.36 5.19 8.11
CA SER A 110 2.93 5.53 8.05
C SER A 110 2.14 4.73 7.03
N ARG A 111 2.80 4.01 6.12
CA ARG A 111 2.17 3.24 5.05
C ARG A 111 2.62 1.79 5.09
N GLY A 112 1.64 0.88 4.98
CA GLY A 112 1.87 -0.55 4.84
C GLY A 112 1.15 -1.12 3.63
N TYR A 113 1.68 -2.21 3.10
CA TYR A 113 1.22 -2.89 1.89
C TYR A 113 0.98 -4.35 2.17
N ILE A 114 -0.10 -4.90 1.62
CA ILE A 114 -0.38 -6.34 1.66
C ILE A 114 -0.58 -6.80 0.22
N ALA A 115 0.37 -7.57 -0.30
CA ALA A 115 0.27 -8.23 -1.58
C ALA A 115 -0.32 -9.65 -1.43
N PHE A 116 -0.92 -10.16 -2.50
CA PHE A 116 -1.59 -11.47 -2.53
C PHE A 116 -1.16 -12.25 -3.76
N SER A 117 -0.68 -13.48 -3.61
CA SER A 117 -0.32 -14.35 -4.75
C SER A 117 -1.52 -14.78 -5.59
N SER A 118 -2.72 -14.68 -5.04
CA SER A 118 -3.99 -15.03 -5.72
C SER A 118 -4.66 -13.85 -6.42
N TYR A 119 -4.04 -12.67 -6.40
CA TYR A 119 -4.49 -11.40 -6.98
C TYR A 119 -5.90 -10.98 -6.54
N LEU A 120 -6.06 -9.75 -6.17
CA LEU A 120 -7.36 -9.20 -5.79
C LEU A 120 -8.27 -9.08 -7.04
N ASP A 121 -9.52 -9.49 -6.91
CA ASP A 121 -10.54 -9.35 -7.97
C ASP A 121 -11.09 -7.93 -7.97
N ILE A 122 -10.34 -7.04 -8.60
CA ILE A 122 -10.63 -5.62 -8.71
C ILE A 122 -10.65 -5.23 -10.20
N PRO A 123 -11.70 -4.56 -10.65
CA PRO A 123 -11.79 -4.13 -12.05
C PRO A 123 -10.71 -3.11 -12.39
N VAL A 124 -10.21 -3.17 -13.63
CA VAL A 124 -9.35 -2.14 -14.20
C VAL A 124 -10.21 -0.98 -14.67
N VAL A 125 -9.92 0.22 -14.19
CA VAL A 125 -10.61 1.44 -14.59
C VAL A 125 -9.57 2.45 -15.08
N MET A 126 -9.67 2.83 -16.36
CA MET A 126 -8.70 3.73 -17.01
C MET A 126 -7.24 3.21 -16.84
N GLY A 127 -7.03 1.93 -17.12
CA GLY A 127 -5.72 1.28 -17.08
C GLY A 127 -5.16 0.94 -15.69
N SER A 128 -5.90 1.21 -14.59
CA SER A 128 -5.42 1.03 -13.23
C SER A 128 -6.50 0.42 -12.31
N ARG A 129 -6.04 -0.30 -11.27
CA ARG A 129 -6.88 -0.78 -10.17
C ARG A 129 -6.82 0.13 -8.93
N SER A 130 -6.09 1.24 -8.99
CA SER A 130 -5.97 2.16 -7.87
C SER A 130 -7.27 2.87 -7.53
N THR A 131 -7.53 3.01 -6.24
CA THR A 131 -8.60 3.85 -5.70
C THR A 131 -8.20 5.32 -5.81
N ASN A 132 -9.02 6.14 -6.45
CA ASN A 132 -8.97 7.58 -6.34
C ASN A 132 -10.13 8.04 -5.45
N LEU A 133 -9.85 8.40 -4.21
CA LEU A 133 -10.86 8.77 -3.23
C LEU A 133 -11.56 10.09 -3.58
N LYS A 134 -10.83 11.06 -4.17
CA LYS A 134 -11.40 12.36 -4.56
C LYS A 134 -12.48 12.22 -5.63
N CYS A 135 -12.26 11.31 -6.58
CA CYS A 135 -13.20 11.05 -7.66
C CYS A 135 -14.13 9.86 -7.41
N SER A 136 -14.00 9.16 -6.25
CA SER A 136 -14.72 7.92 -5.95
C SER A 136 -14.58 6.87 -7.08
N LEU A 137 -13.38 6.71 -7.65
CA LEU A 137 -13.11 5.95 -8.86
C LEU A 137 -12.10 4.82 -8.60
N GLY A 138 -12.28 3.68 -9.30
CA GLY A 138 -11.37 2.55 -9.25
C GLY A 138 -11.35 1.84 -7.90
N GLY A 139 -10.37 0.99 -7.69
CA GLY A 139 -10.23 0.21 -6.46
C GLY A 139 -11.47 -0.59 -6.10
N PHE A 140 -11.66 -0.81 -4.80
CA PHE A 140 -12.87 -1.44 -4.30
C PHE A 140 -14.00 -0.40 -4.18
N LYS A 141 -14.86 -0.31 -5.20
CA LYS A 141 -16.04 0.58 -5.25
C LYS A 141 -15.70 2.07 -5.09
N GLY A 142 -14.51 2.52 -5.53
CA GLY A 142 -14.09 3.91 -5.46
C GLY A 142 -13.88 4.46 -4.04
N ARG A 143 -13.77 3.61 -3.02
CA ARG A 143 -13.70 4.02 -1.62
C ARG A 143 -12.72 3.19 -0.80
N ARG A 144 -12.43 3.65 0.42
CA ARG A 144 -11.73 2.84 1.43
C ARG A 144 -12.54 1.59 1.78
N LEU A 145 -11.84 0.55 2.23
CA LEU A 145 -12.47 -0.66 2.76
C LEU A 145 -13.21 -0.36 4.06
N LYS A 146 -14.29 -1.09 4.29
CA LYS A 146 -15.12 -1.03 5.49
C LYS A 146 -15.30 -2.43 6.07
N ASP A 147 -15.68 -2.47 7.32
CA ASP A 147 -16.06 -3.71 8.01
C ASP A 147 -17.16 -4.43 7.23
N GLY A 148 -17.02 -5.74 7.06
CA GLY A 148 -17.92 -6.58 6.30
C GLY A 148 -17.65 -6.66 4.79
N ASP A 149 -16.78 -5.85 4.21
CA ASP A 149 -16.42 -5.94 2.79
C ASP A 149 -15.82 -7.32 2.46
N TYR A 150 -16.09 -7.77 1.24
CA TYR A 150 -15.52 -9.00 0.70
C TYR A 150 -14.86 -8.70 -0.64
N ILE A 151 -13.61 -9.13 -0.78
CA ILE A 151 -12.86 -9.02 -2.03
C ILE A 151 -12.50 -10.42 -2.49
N GLY A 152 -12.91 -10.76 -3.72
CA GLY A 152 -12.58 -12.03 -4.36
C GLY A 152 -11.09 -12.11 -4.74
N PHE A 153 -10.63 -13.34 -5.00
CA PHE A 153 -9.36 -13.59 -5.68
C PHE A 153 -9.62 -14.00 -7.13
N ARG A 154 -8.82 -13.47 -8.06
CA ARG A 154 -8.92 -13.75 -9.51
C ARG A 154 -8.41 -15.13 -9.88
N ILE A 155 -7.42 -15.64 -9.16
CA ILE A 155 -6.80 -16.93 -9.41
C ILE A 155 -6.70 -17.75 -8.13
N LYS A 156 -6.57 -19.07 -8.27
CA LYS A 156 -6.19 -19.94 -7.15
C LYS A 156 -4.75 -19.64 -6.73
N ARG A 157 -4.40 -19.99 -5.49
CA ARG A 157 -3.02 -19.87 -5.00
C ARG A 157 -2.03 -20.48 -6.01
N ARG A 158 -1.02 -19.72 -6.38
CA ARG A 158 0.07 -20.18 -7.24
C ARG A 158 1.09 -20.97 -6.41
N TYR A 159 1.75 -21.94 -7.05
CA TYR A 159 2.99 -22.48 -6.50
C TYR A 159 4.03 -21.38 -6.47
N LEU A 160 4.69 -21.20 -5.34
CA LEU A 160 5.74 -20.20 -5.15
C LEU A 160 7.07 -20.97 -4.87
N PRO A 161 7.97 -21.04 -5.84
CA PRO A 161 9.26 -21.72 -5.65
C PRO A 161 10.07 -21.01 -4.56
N TYR A 162 10.88 -21.79 -3.83
CA TYR A 162 11.75 -21.27 -2.75
C TYR A 162 10.98 -20.46 -1.68
N PHE A 163 9.74 -20.85 -1.39
CA PHE A 163 8.86 -20.14 -0.47
C PHE A 163 9.51 -19.80 0.87
N LEU A 164 10.23 -20.76 1.50
CA LEU A 164 10.84 -20.57 2.82
C LEU A 164 12.02 -19.57 2.85
N SER A 165 12.62 -19.27 1.71
CA SER A 165 13.73 -18.30 1.59
C SER A 165 13.29 -16.94 1.05
N ARG A 166 11.98 -16.73 0.83
CA ARG A 166 11.44 -15.45 0.35
C ARG A 166 11.24 -14.49 1.51
N THR A 167 12.33 -13.95 1.94
CA THR A 167 12.40 -12.91 2.97
C THR A 167 13.42 -11.86 2.55
N LEU A 168 13.22 -10.64 2.98
CA LEU A 168 14.17 -9.54 2.84
C LEU A 168 14.35 -8.91 4.22
N ASP A 169 15.58 -8.91 4.70
CA ASP A 169 15.97 -8.19 5.91
C ASP A 169 16.30 -6.75 5.52
N LEU A 170 15.66 -5.80 6.15
CA LEU A 170 15.86 -4.38 5.91
C LEU A 170 16.25 -3.71 7.22
N ASP A 171 17.50 -3.32 7.35
CA ASP A 171 18.04 -2.58 8.49
C ASP A 171 17.68 -1.07 8.46
N GLU A 172 16.84 -0.64 7.51
CA GLU A 172 16.68 0.79 7.16
C GLU A 172 15.54 1.52 7.91
N PHE A 173 14.87 0.88 8.88
CA PHE A 173 13.69 1.49 9.52
C PHE A 173 13.99 2.49 10.64
N ASP A 174 15.21 2.53 11.17
CA ASP A 174 15.60 3.31 12.36
C ASP A 174 16.28 4.65 12.02
N GLN A 175 16.02 5.25 10.87
CA GLN A 175 16.54 6.59 10.59
C GLN A 175 15.66 7.64 11.26
N GLU A 176 16.15 8.25 12.33
CA GLU A 176 15.52 9.40 13.00
C GLU A 176 15.49 10.65 12.08
N GLU A 177 16.47 10.78 11.19
CA GLU A 177 16.57 11.86 10.23
C GLU A 177 16.65 11.36 8.79
N VAL A 178 15.85 11.93 7.91
CA VAL A 178 15.83 11.61 6.48
C VAL A 178 16.14 12.84 5.64
N THR A 179 17.19 12.77 4.83
CA THR A 179 17.49 13.80 3.83
C THR A 179 16.66 13.60 2.58
N LEU A 180 15.76 14.52 2.28
CA LEU A 180 14.98 14.53 1.06
C LEU A 180 15.69 15.32 -0.05
N ARG A 181 15.97 14.67 -1.18
CA ARG A 181 16.47 15.33 -2.38
C ARG A 181 15.28 15.82 -3.21
N LEU A 182 15.30 17.10 -3.57
CA LEU A 182 14.25 17.76 -4.32
C LEU A 182 14.65 18.00 -5.77
N VAL A 183 13.70 17.89 -6.67
CA VAL A 183 13.78 18.35 -8.05
C VAL A 183 12.70 19.41 -8.23
N MET A 184 13.10 20.59 -8.68
CA MET A 184 12.15 21.68 -8.91
C MET A 184 11.15 21.30 -9.99
N GLY A 185 9.88 21.64 -9.76
CA GLY A 185 8.81 21.37 -10.70
C GLY A 185 8.85 22.28 -11.93
N PRO A 186 8.08 22.00 -12.99
CA PRO A 186 8.06 22.77 -14.23
C PRO A 186 7.58 24.22 -14.05
N GLN A 187 6.92 24.53 -12.95
CA GLN A 187 6.43 25.87 -12.60
C GLN A 187 7.40 26.64 -11.68
N ASP A 188 8.64 26.21 -11.49
CA ASP A 188 9.58 26.84 -10.58
C ASP A 188 9.80 28.33 -10.88
N ARG A 189 9.70 28.72 -12.15
CA ARG A 189 9.79 30.12 -12.60
C ARG A 189 8.67 31.01 -12.12
N ALA A 190 7.54 30.45 -11.68
CA ALA A 190 6.42 31.20 -11.11
C ALA A 190 6.70 31.66 -9.67
N PHE A 191 7.72 31.09 -9.02
CA PHE A 191 8.11 31.47 -7.67
C PHE A 191 9.24 32.49 -7.68
N THR A 192 9.18 33.46 -6.76
CA THR A 192 10.27 34.40 -6.54
C THR A 192 11.52 33.70 -6.02
N LYS A 193 12.67 34.32 -6.18
CA LYS A 193 13.92 33.78 -5.59
C LYS A 193 13.81 33.65 -4.07
N ALA A 194 13.28 34.67 -3.40
CA ALA A 194 13.03 34.62 -1.95
C ALA A 194 12.10 33.48 -1.55
N GLY A 195 10.98 33.26 -2.28
CA GLY A 195 10.06 32.15 -1.99
C GLY A 195 10.70 30.78 -2.11
N ARG A 196 11.62 30.58 -3.07
CA ARG A 196 12.38 29.34 -3.20
C ARG A 196 13.40 29.17 -2.06
N GLU A 197 14.05 30.24 -1.66
CA GLU A 197 14.98 30.23 -0.50
C GLU A 197 14.24 29.91 0.80
N THR A 198 13.09 30.51 1.03
CA THR A 198 12.19 30.18 2.16
C THR A 198 11.82 28.70 2.15
N PHE A 199 11.34 28.19 1.00
CA PHE A 199 10.96 26.78 0.89
C PHE A 199 12.07 25.80 1.25
N LEU A 200 13.33 26.12 0.93
CA LEU A 200 14.48 25.22 1.16
C LEU A 200 15.06 25.33 2.58
N ASN A 201 14.83 26.43 3.30
CA ASN A 201 15.51 26.73 4.57
C ASN A 201 14.59 26.85 5.79
N GLU A 202 13.26 26.94 5.57
CA GLU A 202 12.32 27.02 6.67
C GLU A 202 11.92 25.63 7.20
N GLU A 203 11.52 25.58 8.45
CA GLU A 203 10.97 24.36 9.07
C GLU A 203 9.50 24.19 8.73
N TYR A 204 9.10 22.95 8.43
CA TYR A 204 7.72 22.57 8.11
C TYR A 204 7.22 21.54 9.10
N VAL A 205 6.01 21.73 9.58
CA VAL A 205 5.35 20.80 10.51
C VAL A 205 4.22 20.09 9.77
N VAL A 206 4.21 18.74 9.83
CA VAL A 206 3.12 17.94 9.29
C VAL A 206 1.88 18.12 10.18
N THR A 207 0.78 18.61 9.59
CA THR A 207 -0.49 18.86 10.27
C THR A 207 -1.53 17.78 9.97
N SER A 208 -2.73 17.88 10.58
CA SER A 208 -3.87 17.01 10.27
C SER A 208 -4.38 17.13 8.84
N ASP A 209 -4.05 18.22 8.14
CA ASP A 209 -4.48 18.49 6.75
C ASP A 209 -3.56 17.85 5.72
N PHE A 210 -2.54 17.14 6.18
CA PHE A 210 -1.64 16.36 5.36
C PHE A 210 -2.40 15.36 4.46
N ASP A 211 -2.16 15.43 3.15
CA ASP A 211 -2.73 14.56 2.13
C ASP A 211 -1.66 14.22 1.07
N ARG A 212 -1.96 13.28 0.16
CA ARG A 212 -1.07 12.88 -0.95
C ARG A 212 -0.69 14.03 -1.89
N MET A 213 -1.48 15.07 -1.92
CA MET A 213 -1.26 16.23 -2.78
C MET A 213 -0.93 17.50 -2.00
N GLY A 214 -0.68 17.37 -0.71
CA GLY A 214 -0.21 18.44 0.16
C GLY A 214 -1.15 19.61 0.28
#